data_4a0b1baefa8f6caafb78aa500e0d5596
#
_entry.id   4a0b1baefa8f6caafb78aa500e0d5596
#
_cell.length_a   1.000
_cell.length_b   1.000
_cell.length_c   1.000
_cell.angle_alpha   90.00
_cell.angle_beta   90.00
_cell.angle_gamma   90.00
#
_symmetry.space_group_name_H-M   'P 1'
#
loop_
_entity.id
_entity.type
_entity.pdbx_description
1 polymer ?
#
loop_
_entity_poly.entity_id
_entity_poly.type
_entity_poly.pdbx_seq_one_letter_code
_entity_poly.pdbx_strand_id
1 'polypeptide(L)'
;MLNDKILEFYSELREEVQDYVKTNGPVSVNTAFKTLFLSYLTETGETLVSDCTLVDFKKDSENMRLDGYAFSEYFRSLTLLVSKYQAKAIPDKIKKTELDKLMRKAVKFYKTCQTNYFEELEESSDGYQAYEFIKAHRADIETVNIIFLTNDEVVQFVPEDISYGKISIKFDVWDIERLYQSIF
;
A
#
# COMPACT_ATOMS: atom_id res chain seq x y z
N MET A 1 0.77 6.03 -22.97
CA MET A 1 -0.49 6.83 -22.93
C MET A 1 -1.64 5.87 -22.68
N LEU A 2 -2.44 6.17 -21.65
CA LEU A 2 -3.60 5.35 -21.30
C LEU A 2 -4.66 5.43 -22.41
N ASN A 3 -5.31 4.31 -22.71
CA ASN A 3 -6.39 4.28 -23.68
C ASN A 3 -7.72 4.73 -23.06
N ASP A 4 -8.73 4.99 -23.92
CA ASP A 4 -10.02 5.53 -23.48
C ASP A 4 -10.74 4.63 -22.47
N LYS A 5 -10.60 3.30 -22.57
CA LYS A 5 -11.22 2.36 -21.63
C LYS A 5 -10.60 2.41 -20.23
N ILE A 6 -9.29 2.61 -20.14
CA ILE A 6 -8.59 2.80 -18.87
C ILE A 6 -8.98 4.15 -18.24
N LEU A 7 -9.13 5.19 -19.06
CA LEU A 7 -9.59 6.49 -18.59
C LEU A 7 -11.05 6.46 -18.09
N GLU A 8 -11.91 5.69 -18.75
CA GLU A 8 -13.28 5.44 -18.30
C GLU A 8 -13.26 4.71 -16.94
N PHE A 9 -12.52 3.62 -16.83
CA PHE A 9 -12.35 2.89 -15.57
C PHE A 9 -11.77 3.77 -14.45
N TYR A 10 -10.80 4.61 -14.76
CA TYR A 10 -10.27 5.60 -13.82
C TYR A 10 -11.37 6.52 -13.27
N SER A 11 -12.23 7.01 -14.15
CA SER A 11 -13.36 7.87 -13.77
C SER A 11 -14.37 7.12 -12.91
N GLU A 12 -14.73 5.89 -13.29
CA GLU A 12 -15.62 5.02 -12.52
C GLU A 12 -15.07 4.74 -11.11
N LEU A 13 -13.79 4.39 -10.99
CA LEU A 13 -13.16 4.16 -9.69
C LEU A 13 -13.24 5.41 -8.80
N ARG A 14 -13.03 6.59 -9.35
CA ARG A 14 -13.16 7.85 -8.59
C ARG A 14 -14.58 8.09 -8.11
N GLU A 15 -15.58 7.81 -8.93
CA GLU A 15 -17.00 7.89 -8.54
C GLU A 15 -17.32 6.89 -7.43
N GLU A 16 -16.86 5.64 -7.56
CA GLU A 16 -17.02 4.61 -6.52
C GLU A 16 -16.40 5.04 -5.19
N VAL A 17 -15.22 5.66 -5.21
CA VAL A 17 -14.57 6.18 -4.00
C VAL A 17 -15.45 7.24 -3.33
N GLN A 18 -16.01 8.17 -4.10
CA GLN A 18 -16.90 9.20 -3.55
C GLN A 18 -18.20 8.62 -3.01
N ASP A 19 -18.79 7.68 -3.71
CA ASP A 19 -20.02 7.01 -3.28
C ASP A 19 -19.77 6.19 -2.00
N TYR A 20 -18.64 5.52 -1.90
CA TYR A 20 -18.25 4.80 -0.70
C TYR A 20 -18.16 5.72 0.53
N VAL A 21 -17.54 6.88 0.39
CA VAL A 21 -17.46 7.89 1.46
C VAL A 21 -18.84 8.36 1.88
N LYS A 22 -19.74 8.63 0.94
CA LYS A 22 -21.12 9.07 1.24
C LYS A 22 -21.95 8.00 1.95
N THR A 23 -21.74 6.73 1.60
CA THR A 23 -22.57 5.62 2.09
C THR A 23 -22.10 5.07 3.42
N ASN A 24 -20.79 5.10 3.71
CA ASN A 24 -20.20 4.39 4.85
C ASN A 24 -19.86 5.29 6.06
N GLY A 25 -20.40 6.51 6.11
CA GLY A 25 -20.21 7.41 7.25
C GLY A 25 -18.84 8.12 7.25
N PRO A 26 -18.24 8.41 8.42
CA PRO A 26 -17.01 9.18 8.51
C PRO A 26 -15.79 8.35 8.08
N VAL A 27 -15.63 8.14 6.78
CA VAL A 27 -14.51 7.42 6.16
C VAL A 27 -13.72 8.42 5.32
N SER A 28 -12.39 8.42 5.47
CA SER A 28 -11.54 9.25 4.62
C SER A 28 -11.54 8.76 3.17
N VAL A 29 -11.30 9.68 2.24
CA VAL A 29 -11.17 9.36 0.81
C VAL A 29 -10.07 8.34 0.57
N ASN A 30 -8.94 8.47 1.27
CA ASN A 30 -7.82 7.52 1.16
C ASN A 30 -8.20 6.13 1.67
N THR A 31 -8.94 6.03 2.77
CA THR A 31 -9.43 4.73 3.27
C THR A 31 -10.41 4.10 2.30
N ALA A 32 -11.34 4.89 1.75
CA ALA A 32 -12.28 4.42 0.72
C ALA A 32 -11.54 3.89 -0.51
N PHE A 33 -10.57 4.62 -1.01
CA PHE A 33 -9.73 4.19 -2.14
C PHE A 33 -9.01 2.87 -1.87
N LYS A 34 -8.34 2.77 -0.74
CA LYS A 34 -7.62 1.55 -0.34
C LYS A 34 -8.58 0.35 -0.25
N THR A 35 -9.72 0.53 0.36
CA THR A 35 -10.73 -0.52 0.52
C THR A 35 -11.21 -1.03 -0.84
N LEU A 36 -11.55 -0.14 -1.76
CA LEU A 36 -12.03 -0.50 -3.10
C LEU A 36 -10.91 -1.14 -3.92
N PHE A 37 -9.71 -0.58 -3.90
CA PHE A 37 -8.58 -1.13 -4.66
C PHE A 37 -8.23 -2.55 -4.20
N LEU A 38 -8.20 -2.79 -2.90
CA LEU A 38 -7.94 -4.12 -2.34
C LEU A 38 -9.07 -5.11 -2.68
N SER A 39 -10.31 -4.66 -2.74
CA SER A 39 -11.44 -5.48 -3.20
C SER A 39 -11.20 -5.96 -4.63
N TYR A 40 -10.83 -5.08 -5.54
CA TYR A 40 -10.48 -5.46 -6.91
C TYR A 40 -9.30 -6.44 -6.96
N LEU A 41 -8.24 -6.19 -6.21
CA LEU A 41 -7.08 -7.11 -6.16
C LEU A 41 -7.47 -8.50 -5.65
N THR A 42 -8.32 -8.57 -4.66
CA THR A 42 -8.82 -9.86 -4.13
C THR A 42 -9.62 -10.61 -5.19
N GLU A 43 -10.45 -9.92 -5.98
CA GLU A 43 -11.19 -10.51 -7.09
C GLU A 43 -10.27 -11.05 -8.19
N THR A 44 -9.11 -10.44 -8.41
CA THR A 44 -8.10 -10.93 -9.38
C THR A 44 -7.30 -12.13 -8.88
N GLY A 45 -7.48 -12.54 -7.62
CA GLY A 45 -6.76 -13.65 -7.01
C GLY A 45 -5.43 -13.27 -6.37
N GLU A 46 -5.16 -11.98 -6.17
CA GLU A 46 -3.96 -11.51 -5.47
C GLU A 46 -4.05 -11.86 -3.98
N THR A 47 -3.20 -12.77 -3.51
CA THR A 47 -3.26 -13.31 -2.14
C THR A 47 -2.40 -12.56 -1.13
N LEU A 48 -1.39 -11.81 -1.57
CA LEU A 48 -0.48 -11.08 -0.66
C LEU A 48 -1.18 -9.94 0.10
N VAL A 49 -2.31 -9.48 -0.39
CA VAL A 49 -3.12 -8.42 0.23
C VAL A 49 -4.37 -8.94 0.94
N SER A 50 -4.55 -10.27 0.99
CA SER A 50 -5.68 -10.89 1.69
C SER A 50 -5.63 -10.58 3.18
N ASP A 51 -6.78 -10.26 3.77
CA ASP A 51 -6.91 -9.93 5.19
C ASP A 51 -6.04 -8.74 5.63
N CYS A 52 -5.80 -7.79 4.72
CA CYS A 52 -5.01 -6.62 5.01
C CYS A 52 -5.71 -5.70 6.01
N THR A 53 -5.01 -5.31 7.06
CA THR A 53 -5.44 -4.27 7.99
C THR A 53 -5.04 -2.92 7.45
N LEU A 54 -6.02 -2.05 7.21
CA LEU A 54 -5.76 -0.70 6.73
C LEU A 54 -5.43 0.22 7.89
N VAL A 55 -4.43 1.05 7.69
CA VAL A 55 -3.98 2.09 8.63
C VAL A 55 -3.73 3.37 7.86
N ASP A 56 -3.64 4.46 8.60
CA ASP A 56 -3.26 5.77 8.05
C ASP A 56 -2.14 6.34 8.93
N PHE A 57 -0.94 5.81 8.72
CA PHE A 57 0.24 6.23 9.46
C PHE A 57 1.18 7.00 8.54
N LYS A 58 1.48 8.24 8.95
CA LYS A 58 2.40 9.13 8.23
C LYS A 58 3.21 9.96 9.22
N LYS A 59 4.51 9.87 9.13
CA LYS A 59 5.44 10.68 9.92
C LYS A 59 6.54 11.25 9.02
N ASP A 60 6.28 12.41 8.44
CA ASP A 60 7.17 13.03 7.46
C ASP A 60 8.53 13.38 8.03
N SER A 61 8.61 13.80 9.32
CA SER A 61 9.86 14.11 10.00
C SER A 61 10.82 12.90 10.09
N GLU A 62 10.28 11.69 10.02
CA GLU A 62 11.04 10.43 10.05
C GLU A 62 11.02 9.69 8.71
N ASN A 63 10.47 10.27 7.66
CA ASN A 63 10.32 9.62 6.37
C ASN A 63 9.60 8.27 6.42
N MET A 64 8.58 8.14 7.26
CA MET A 64 7.80 6.92 7.39
C MET A 64 6.38 7.08 6.90
N ARG A 65 5.85 6.03 6.29
CA ARG A 65 4.45 5.91 5.90
C ARG A 65 4.04 4.44 5.84
N LEU A 66 2.82 4.17 6.29
CA LEU A 66 2.18 2.87 6.15
C LEU A 66 0.68 3.07 5.94
N ASP A 67 0.14 2.41 4.92
CA ASP A 67 -1.27 2.47 4.56
C ASP A 67 -2.02 1.15 4.81
N GLY A 68 -1.30 0.10 5.11
CA GLY A 68 -1.88 -1.21 5.47
C GLY A 68 -0.80 -2.25 5.67
N TYR A 69 -1.19 -3.35 6.31
CA TYR A 69 -0.29 -4.48 6.53
C TYR A 69 -1.06 -5.81 6.57
N ALA A 70 -0.38 -6.88 6.20
CA ALA A 70 -0.87 -8.25 6.28
C ALA A 70 0.29 -9.22 6.46
N PHE A 71 0.02 -10.41 6.98
CA PHE A 71 1.00 -11.49 7.08
C PHE A 71 0.43 -12.77 6.48
N SER A 72 1.21 -13.44 5.63
CA SER A 72 0.90 -14.76 5.08
C SER A 72 1.76 -15.82 5.74
N GLU A 73 1.13 -16.74 6.47
CA GLU A 73 1.83 -17.88 7.05
C GLU A 73 2.38 -18.80 5.96
N TYR A 74 1.61 -19.01 4.90
CA TYR A 74 2.00 -19.87 3.79
C TYR A 74 3.29 -19.39 3.10
N PHE A 75 3.37 -18.09 2.79
CA PHE A 75 4.53 -17.49 2.13
C PHE A 75 5.60 -17.00 3.11
N ARG A 76 5.32 -17.00 4.41
CA ARG A 76 6.17 -16.42 5.46
C ARG A 76 6.56 -14.99 5.11
N SER A 77 5.58 -14.24 4.63
CA SER A 77 5.77 -12.89 4.12
C SER A 77 4.91 -11.85 4.82
N LEU A 78 5.53 -10.73 5.14
CA LEU A 78 4.87 -9.52 5.60
C LEU A 78 4.58 -8.64 4.38
N THR A 79 3.34 -8.21 4.22
CA THR A 79 2.96 -7.20 3.21
C THR A 79 2.79 -5.86 3.89
N LEU A 80 3.42 -4.82 3.35
CA LEU A 80 3.26 -3.44 3.75
C LEU A 80 2.77 -2.62 2.56
N LEU A 81 1.67 -1.89 2.76
CA LEU A 81 1.06 -1.08 1.72
C LEU A 81 1.46 0.39 1.84
N VAL A 82 1.73 1.00 0.71
CA VAL A 82 1.78 2.46 0.52
C VAL A 82 0.84 2.81 -0.61
N SER A 83 0.04 3.86 -0.45
CA SER A 83 -0.93 4.27 -1.46
C SER A 83 -0.83 5.75 -1.79
N LYS A 84 -1.23 6.09 -3.01
CA LYS A 84 -1.44 7.47 -3.45
C LYS A 84 -2.74 7.52 -4.24
N TYR A 85 -3.70 8.28 -3.74
CA TYR A 85 -4.94 8.57 -4.43
C TYR A 85 -5.00 10.04 -4.80
N GLN A 86 -5.52 10.34 -5.98
CA GLN A 86 -5.80 11.71 -6.38
C GLN A 86 -7.16 11.80 -7.07
N ALA A 87 -7.82 12.98 -6.92
CA ALA A 87 -9.19 13.21 -7.36
C ALA A 87 -9.29 14.02 -8.65
N LYS A 88 -8.19 14.26 -9.36
CA LYS A 88 -8.20 15.02 -10.62
C LYS A 88 -9.01 14.31 -11.70
N ALA A 89 -9.46 15.05 -12.70
CA ALA A 89 -10.26 14.50 -13.80
C ALA A 89 -9.51 13.47 -14.65
N ILE A 90 -8.20 13.59 -14.75
CA ILE A 90 -7.31 12.66 -15.47
C ILE A 90 -6.17 12.21 -14.55
N PRO A 91 -5.66 10.98 -14.74
CA PRO A 91 -4.54 10.49 -13.94
C PRO A 91 -3.27 11.30 -14.21
N ASP A 92 -2.48 11.50 -13.16
CA ASP A 92 -1.10 11.98 -13.29
C ASP A 92 -0.17 10.83 -13.68
N LYS A 93 1.06 11.17 -14.00
CA LYS A 93 2.12 10.19 -14.26
C LYS A 93 3.17 10.27 -13.17
N ILE A 94 3.24 9.23 -12.34
CA ILE A 94 4.22 9.12 -11.26
C ILE A 94 5.58 8.74 -11.84
N LYS A 95 6.59 9.56 -11.55
CA LYS A 95 7.95 9.34 -11.99
C LYS A 95 8.71 8.39 -11.08
N LYS A 96 9.76 7.76 -11.61
CA LYS A 96 10.65 6.83 -10.89
C LYS A 96 11.10 7.34 -9.52
N THR A 97 11.57 8.59 -9.45
CA THR A 97 12.08 9.19 -8.21
C THR A 97 11.00 9.34 -7.13
N GLU A 98 9.78 9.73 -7.53
CA GLU A 98 8.65 9.84 -6.62
C GLU A 98 8.22 8.47 -6.11
N LEU A 99 8.08 7.50 -7.01
CA LEU A 99 7.72 6.12 -6.68
C LEU A 99 8.72 5.50 -5.68
N ASP A 100 10.00 5.58 -5.99
CA ASP A 100 11.07 5.06 -5.13
C ASP A 100 11.02 5.71 -3.73
N LYS A 101 10.86 7.02 -3.68
CA LYS A 101 10.74 7.77 -2.42
C LYS A 101 9.54 7.31 -1.58
N LEU A 102 8.37 7.11 -2.20
CA LEU A 102 7.17 6.68 -1.49
C LEU A 102 7.32 5.26 -0.93
N MET A 103 7.83 4.33 -1.74
CA MET A 103 8.01 2.94 -1.29
C MET A 103 9.09 2.82 -0.21
N ARG A 104 10.14 3.63 -0.25
CA ARG A 104 11.18 3.62 0.79
C ARG A 104 10.67 4.09 2.15
N LYS A 105 9.58 4.84 2.21
CA LYS A 105 8.94 5.20 3.49
C LYS A 105 8.40 3.99 4.23
N ALA A 106 7.89 2.99 3.52
CA ALA A 106 7.48 1.72 4.13
C ALA A 106 8.68 0.86 4.54
N VAL A 107 9.76 0.87 3.76
CA VAL A 107 11.03 0.23 4.13
C VAL A 107 11.56 0.82 5.43
N LYS A 108 11.56 2.14 5.55
CA LYS A 108 11.97 2.85 6.77
C LYS A 108 11.08 2.47 7.97
N PHE A 109 9.78 2.36 7.76
CA PHE A 109 8.85 1.90 8.78
C PHE A 109 9.24 0.50 9.28
N TYR A 110 9.44 -0.45 8.36
CA TYR A 110 9.83 -1.81 8.73
C TYR A 110 11.16 -1.84 9.52
N LYS A 111 12.18 -1.14 9.05
CA LYS A 111 13.48 -1.06 9.74
C LYS A 111 13.34 -0.44 11.13
N THR A 112 12.50 0.58 11.28
CA THR A 112 12.23 1.24 12.55
C THR A 112 11.49 0.32 13.53
N CYS A 113 10.65 -0.61 13.02
CA CYS A 113 10.03 -1.65 13.84
C CYS A 113 11.05 -2.62 14.47
N GLN A 114 12.28 -2.68 13.98
CA GLN A 114 13.34 -3.49 14.58
C GLN A 114 14.05 -2.79 15.74
N THR A 115 13.65 -1.58 16.05
CA THR A 115 14.14 -0.76 17.17
C THR A 115 13.03 -0.63 18.23
N ASN A 116 13.31 0.08 19.31
CA ASN A 116 12.32 0.38 20.36
C ASN A 116 11.53 1.68 20.10
N TYR A 117 11.67 2.27 18.94
CA TYR A 117 11.05 3.57 18.60
C TYR A 117 9.54 3.61 18.88
N PHE A 118 8.81 2.56 18.44
CA PHE A 118 7.35 2.52 18.57
C PHE A 118 6.88 2.21 19.99
N GLU A 119 7.72 1.69 20.88
CA GLU A 119 7.35 1.38 22.26
C GLU A 119 6.99 2.63 23.07
N GLU A 120 7.45 3.80 22.64
CA GLU A 120 7.16 5.10 23.26
C GLU A 120 5.88 5.76 22.73
N LEU A 121 5.24 5.19 21.70
CA LEU A 121 3.99 5.69 21.15
C LEU A 121 2.79 5.20 21.95
N GLU A 122 1.66 5.91 21.80
CA GLU A 122 0.38 5.47 22.35
C GLU A 122 -0.04 4.13 21.75
N GLU A 123 -0.47 3.19 22.59
CA GLU A 123 -0.89 1.85 22.20
C GLU A 123 -2.09 1.85 21.22
N SER A 124 -2.92 2.87 21.26
CA SER A 124 -4.05 3.04 20.36
C SER A 124 -3.68 3.60 18.98
N SER A 125 -2.43 4.05 18.77
CA SER A 125 -2.00 4.61 17.49
C SER A 125 -1.84 3.53 16.42
N ASP A 126 -2.13 3.88 15.17
CA ASP A 126 -1.96 2.98 14.01
C ASP A 126 -0.52 2.49 13.87
N GLY A 127 0.45 3.36 14.13
CA GLY A 127 1.87 3.00 14.08
C GLY A 127 2.26 1.97 15.13
N TYR A 128 1.75 2.11 16.35
CA TYR A 128 2.00 1.16 17.43
C TYR A 128 1.33 -0.19 17.14
N GLN A 129 0.08 -0.18 16.68
CA GLN A 129 -0.67 -1.41 16.35
C GLN A 129 0.04 -2.21 15.26
N ALA A 130 0.50 -1.54 14.20
CA ALA A 130 1.27 -2.19 13.14
C ALA A 130 2.62 -2.73 13.67
N TYR A 131 3.30 -1.97 14.52
CA TYR A 131 4.54 -2.41 15.16
C TYR A 131 4.32 -3.69 15.99
N GLU A 132 3.30 -3.74 16.83
CA GLU A 132 2.98 -4.92 17.65
C GLU A 132 2.66 -6.14 16.76
N PHE A 133 1.93 -5.94 15.67
CA PHE A 133 1.65 -7.00 14.71
C PHE A 133 2.94 -7.55 14.07
N ILE A 134 3.83 -6.67 13.62
CA ILE A 134 5.11 -7.06 13.01
C ILE A 134 6.00 -7.76 14.03
N LYS A 135 6.04 -7.25 15.26
CA LYS A 135 6.79 -7.86 16.36
C LYS A 135 6.31 -9.29 16.66
N ALA A 136 4.99 -9.50 16.68
CA ALA A 136 4.40 -10.81 16.93
C ALA A 136 4.76 -11.86 15.84
N HIS A 137 4.96 -11.42 14.60
CA HIS A 137 5.32 -12.30 13.46
C HIS A 137 6.81 -12.31 13.13
N ARG A 138 7.63 -11.57 13.86
CA ARG A 138 9.05 -11.34 13.52
C ARG A 138 9.83 -12.61 13.23
N ALA A 139 9.64 -13.65 14.02
CA ALA A 139 10.36 -14.93 13.85
C ALA A 139 9.96 -15.70 12.58
N ASP A 140 8.77 -15.42 12.05
CA ASP A 140 8.20 -16.13 10.91
C ASP A 140 8.33 -15.37 9.60
N ILE A 141 8.80 -14.13 9.62
CA ILE A 141 8.97 -13.30 8.43
C ILE A 141 10.29 -13.69 7.73
N GLU A 142 10.19 -14.13 6.49
CA GLU A 142 11.33 -14.38 5.59
C GLU A 142 11.42 -13.34 4.49
N THR A 143 10.27 -12.80 4.07
CA THR A 143 10.16 -11.80 3.01
C THR A 143 9.25 -10.66 3.45
N VAL A 144 9.63 -9.44 3.09
CA VAL A 144 8.77 -8.26 3.21
C VAL A 144 8.40 -7.78 1.80
N ASN A 145 7.12 -7.70 1.51
CA ASN A 145 6.62 -7.18 0.23
C ASN A 145 6.09 -5.76 0.43
N ILE A 146 6.73 -4.80 -0.19
CA ILE A 146 6.26 -3.42 -0.25
C ILE A 146 5.40 -3.28 -1.50
N ILE A 147 4.10 -3.05 -1.32
CA ILE A 147 3.14 -2.92 -2.41
C ILE A 147 2.63 -1.48 -2.48
N PHE A 148 2.81 -0.86 -3.63
CA PHE A 148 2.32 0.49 -3.91
C PHE A 148 1.04 0.43 -4.73
N LEU A 149 0.02 1.15 -4.26
CA LEU A 149 -1.30 1.25 -4.90
C LEU A 149 -1.57 2.69 -5.34
N THR A 150 -1.97 2.90 -6.58
CA THR A 150 -2.34 4.23 -7.05
C THR A 150 -3.39 4.18 -8.16
N ASN A 151 -4.23 5.21 -8.24
CA ASN A 151 -5.09 5.45 -9.40
C ASN A 151 -4.40 6.28 -10.49
N ASP A 152 -3.15 6.63 -10.31
CA ASP A 152 -2.32 7.28 -11.34
C ASP A 152 -1.68 6.26 -12.29
N GLU A 153 -1.09 6.74 -13.38
CA GLU A 153 -0.20 5.96 -14.25
C GLU A 153 1.21 6.00 -13.66
N VAL A 154 1.89 4.86 -13.59
CA VAL A 154 3.27 4.79 -13.11
C VAL A 154 4.20 4.46 -14.27
N VAL A 155 5.36 5.12 -14.33
CA VAL A 155 6.41 4.71 -15.27
C VAL A 155 6.80 3.26 -15.00
N GLN A 156 7.15 2.50 -16.05
CA GLN A 156 7.56 1.10 -15.92
C GLN A 156 8.90 1.02 -15.14
N PHE A 157 8.78 0.93 -13.84
CA PHE A 157 9.90 0.81 -12.91
C PHE A 157 9.44 0.17 -11.61
N VAL A 158 10.18 -0.83 -11.18
CA VAL A 158 10.05 -1.42 -9.85
C VAL A 158 11.43 -1.41 -9.20
N PRO A 159 11.58 -0.94 -7.96
CA PRO A 159 12.86 -0.99 -7.27
C PRO A 159 13.41 -2.42 -7.17
N GLU A 160 14.73 -2.54 -7.20
CA GLU A 160 15.40 -3.81 -6.98
C GLU A 160 15.21 -4.29 -5.53
N ASP A 161 15.22 -5.62 -5.34
CA ASP A 161 15.15 -6.22 -4.03
C ASP A 161 16.26 -5.72 -3.11
N ILE A 162 15.93 -5.58 -1.83
CA ILE A 162 16.88 -5.16 -0.80
C ILE A 162 17.08 -6.33 0.17
N SER A 163 18.34 -6.62 0.51
CA SER A 163 18.66 -7.53 1.61
C SER A 163 18.76 -6.76 2.92
N TYR A 164 18.05 -7.22 3.94
CA TYR A 164 18.11 -6.69 5.28
C TYR A 164 18.30 -7.84 6.29
N GLY A 165 19.55 -8.09 6.65
CA GLY A 165 19.91 -9.30 7.37
C GLY A 165 19.57 -10.54 6.54
N LYS A 166 18.75 -11.44 7.07
CA LYS A 166 18.24 -12.63 6.38
C LYS A 166 16.93 -12.36 5.64
N ILE A 167 16.38 -11.16 5.75
CA ILE A 167 15.11 -10.77 5.16
C ILE A 167 15.34 -10.24 3.75
N SER A 168 14.52 -10.66 2.82
CA SER A 168 14.45 -10.09 1.48
C SER A 168 13.28 -9.11 1.41
N ILE A 169 13.55 -7.85 1.04
CA ILE A 169 12.53 -6.83 0.84
C ILE A 169 12.30 -6.69 -0.65
N LYS A 170 11.07 -6.98 -1.08
CA LYS A 170 10.63 -6.94 -2.48
C LYS A 170 9.62 -5.83 -2.69
N PHE A 171 9.52 -5.37 -3.93
CA PHE A 171 8.64 -4.27 -4.31
C PHE A 171 7.70 -4.70 -5.41
N ASP A 172 6.46 -4.23 -5.34
CA ASP A 172 5.46 -4.41 -6.38
C ASP A 172 4.63 -3.13 -6.54
N VAL A 173 4.17 -2.85 -7.75
CA VAL A 173 3.47 -1.61 -8.09
C VAL A 173 2.17 -1.96 -8.80
N TRP A 174 1.07 -1.42 -8.29
CA TRP A 174 -0.25 -1.53 -8.90
C TRP A 174 -0.76 -0.14 -9.22
N ASP A 175 -0.70 0.21 -10.50
CA ASP A 175 -1.29 1.43 -11.04
C ASP A 175 -2.64 1.16 -11.70
N ILE A 176 -3.28 2.20 -12.21
CA ILE A 176 -4.61 2.10 -12.83
C ILE A 176 -4.60 1.18 -14.06
N GLU A 177 -3.53 1.21 -14.85
CA GLU A 177 -3.41 0.39 -16.05
C GLU A 177 -3.31 -1.10 -15.71
N ARG A 178 -2.42 -1.44 -14.80
CA ARG A 178 -2.24 -2.82 -14.35
C ARG A 178 -3.50 -3.36 -13.69
N LEU A 179 -4.16 -2.55 -12.86
CA LEU A 179 -5.43 -2.95 -12.24
C LEU A 179 -6.49 -3.25 -13.30
N TYR A 180 -6.67 -2.34 -14.26
CA TYR A 180 -7.59 -2.54 -15.37
C TYR A 180 -7.32 -3.85 -16.15
N GLN A 181 -6.06 -4.07 -16.51
CA GLN A 181 -5.65 -5.26 -17.28
C GLN A 181 -5.84 -6.56 -16.50
N SER A 182 -5.78 -6.52 -15.17
CA SER A 182 -5.99 -7.71 -14.34
C SER A 182 -7.47 -8.08 -14.17
N ILE A 183 -8.38 -7.11 -14.33
CA ILE A 183 -9.84 -7.31 -14.19
C ILE A 183 -10.46 -7.67 -15.55
N PHE A 184 -10.03 -7.05 -16.61
CA PHE A 184 -10.56 -7.17 -17.96
C PHE A 184 -9.55 -7.80 -18.93
#